data_4774d09c9c63e07005854b241b99531a
#
_entry.id   4774d09c9c63e07005854b241b99531a
#
_cell.length_a   1.000
_cell.length_b   1.000
_cell.length_c   1.000
_cell.angle_alpha   90.00
_cell.angle_beta   90.00
_cell.angle_gamma   90.00
#
_symmetry.space_group_name_H-M   'P 1'
#
loop_
_entity.id
_entity.type
_entity.pdbx_description
1 polymer ?
#
loop_
_entity_poly.entity_id
_entity_poly.type
_entity_poly.pdbx_seq_one_letter_code
_entity_poly.pdbx_strand_id
1 'polypeptide(L)'
;MKYAFLMSQSSAARREHTATRNASATETAQDVSPLSWLTRATTRVVGKWFGRKADSPMKTTDVHRRSTQVPPDTEQRPQLGDISDSPAGVNNFCITVATINGSGSQTANNCLIRALFKMGIPVSGKNIFPSNIQGLPTWFQIRVSEDGFVGRRDTAEIVVAMNKNTLAEDIKRVAPGGVLITPTEFKVTEDRSDITYYNLPVQQMAKDSGANAELRPYVANMVYVGALIELLSIDANEVKAALVSHFKGKSGPINLNYGVVEAAIAYTRENIVKRDGFRVQKSNKTAGKILIGGNEAGGMGAVFGGVTVAAWYPITPSTSLVDALGDYAKELRVNKETGEKTYAIVQAEDEIAALGIVTGA
;
A
#
# COMPACT_ATOMS: atom_id res chain seq x y z
N MET A 1 15.88 -1.76 11.83
CA MET A 1 17.01 -1.21 11.01
C MET A 1 17.57 -2.22 10.02
N LYS A 2 17.97 -3.45 10.38
CA LYS A 2 18.53 -4.41 9.38
C LYS A 2 17.63 -4.75 8.19
N TYR A 3 16.32 -4.75 8.31
CA TYR A 3 15.42 -5.09 7.21
C TYR A 3 14.93 -3.90 6.38
N ALA A 4 14.89 -2.69 6.93
CA ALA A 4 14.73 -1.44 6.17
C ALA A 4 16.05 -1.06 5.47
N PHE A 5 17.19 -1.40 6.07
CA PHE A 5 18.53 -1.17 5.53
C PHE A 5 18.88 -2.09 4.34
N LEU A 6 18.31 -3.29 4.25
CA LEU A 6 18.53 -4.20 3.11
C LEU A 6 17.84 -3.75 1.80
N MET A 7 16.80 -2.91 1.87
CA MET A 7 16.26 -2.26 0.66
C MET A 7 17.08 -1.02 0.24
N SER A 8 17.78 -0.35 1.15
CA SER A 8 18.64 0.78 0.85
C SER A 8 20.08 0.37 0.49
N GLN A 9 20.57 -0.76 0.98
CA GLN A 9 21.93 -1.24 0.66
C GLN A 9 22.09 -1.87 -0.74
N SER A 10 21.01 -2.25 -1.41
CA SER A 10 21.13 -2.73 -2.80
C SER A 10 21.51 -1.60 -3.78
N SER A 11 21.29 -0.34 -3.41
CA SER A 11 21.73 0.81 -4.21
C SER A 11 23.14 1.30 -3.86
N ALA A 12 23.64 1.08 -2.64
CA ALA A 12 24.98 1.50 -2.21
C ALA A 12 26.07 0.50 -2.61
N ALA A 13 25.78 -0.81 -2.57
CA ALA A 13 26.74 -1.85 -2.96
C ALA A 13 27.08 -1.89 -4.46
N ARG A 14 26.29 -1.22 -5.31
CA ARG A 14 26.58 -1.08 -6.74
C ARG A 14 27.55 0.07 -7.06
N ARG A 15 27.87 0.94 -6.12
CA ARG A 15 28.78 2.08 -6.37
C ARG A 15 30.26 1.76 -6.12
N GLU A 16 30.60 0.73 -5.37
CA GLU A 16 31.99 0.41 -5.06
C GLU A 16 32.68 -0.56 -6.04
N HIS A 17 31.94 -1.23 -6.94
CA HIS A 17 32.54 -2.16 -7.89
C HIS A 17 32.85 -1.58 -9.29
N THR A 18 32.62 -0.29 -9.52
CA THR A 18 32.88 0.37 -10.80
C THR A 18 34.18 1.20 -10.83
N ALA A 19 34.95 1.26 -9.73
CA ALA A 19 36.14 2.14 -9.62
C ALA A 19 37.48 1.45 -9.84
N THR A 20 37.57 0.16 -10.13
CA THR A 20 38.85 -0.54 -10.29
C THR A 20 38.91 -1.45 -11.51
N ARG A 21 38.62 -0.92 -12.71
CA ARG A 21 39.04 -1.53 -13.96
C ARG A 21 39.01 -0.50 -15.09
N ASN A 22 40.01 0.34 -15.17
CA ASN A 22 40.41 1.02 -16.40
C ASN A 22 41.92 1.19 -16.45
N ALA A 23 42.57 0.24 -17.11
CA ALA A 23 43.85 0.45 -17.76
C ALA A 23 43.93 -0.54 -18.94
N SER A 24 44.18 0.07 -20.11
CA SER A 24 44.57 -0.55 -21.39
C SER A 24 43.45 -1.20 -22.25
N ALA A 25 42.95 -0.42 -23.21
CA ALA A 25 42.88 -0.82 -24.62
C ALA A 25 42.45 0.40 -25.46
N THR A 26 43.35 0.96 -26.20
CA THR A 26 43.11 1.90 -27.30
C THR A 26 42.47 1.15 -28.46
N GLU A 27 41.22 1.44 -28.76
CA GLU A 27 40.60 1.17 -30.04
C GLU A 27 39.61 2.29 -30.36
N THR A 28 39.69 2.79 -31.59
CA THR A 28 39.00 3.92 -32.15
C THR A 28 37.49 3.78 -32.10
N ALA A 29 36.86 4.53 -31.22
CA ALA A 29 35.40 4.65 -31.18
C ALA A 29 34.96 5.70 -32.22
N GLN A 30 34.19 5.26 -33.22
CA GLN A 30 33.37 6.15 -34.02
C GLN A 30 32.25 6.70 -33.15
N ASP A 31 32.09 7.99 -33.17
CA ASP A 31 31.14 8.80 -32.42
C ASP A 31 29.70 8.46 -32.84
N VAL A 32 29.03 7.59 -32.07
CA VAL A 32 27.61 7.31 -32.22
C VAL A 32 26.90 7.90 -31.00
N SER A 33 26.22 9.04 -31.22
CA SER A 33 25.52 9.73 -30.14
C SER A 33 24.50 8.81 -29.46
N PRO A 34 24.32 8.90 -28.12
CA PRO A 34 23.38 8.06 -27.35
C PRO A 34 21.91 8.14 -27.80
N LEU A 35 21.57 9.15 -28.58
CA LEU A 35 20.20 9.40 -29.08
C LEU A 35 19.82 8.56 -30.31
N SER A 36 20.79 8.02 -31.05
CA SER A 36 20.50 7.34 -32.33
C SER A 36 19.84 5.98 -32.17
N TRP A 37 19.95 5.32 -31.01
CA TRP A 37 19.30 4.05 -30.75
C TRP A 37 17.86 4.22 -30.20
N LEU A 38 17.59 5.31 -29.45
CA LEU A 38 16.24 5.66 -28.98
C LEU A 38 15.29 5.92 -30.15
N THR A 39 15.72 6.67 -31.17
CA THR A 39 14.93 6.95 -32.37
C THR A 39 14.63 5.68 -33.20
N ARG A 40 15.57 4.73 -33.26
CA ARG A 40 15.36 3.46 -33.99
C ARG A 40 14.46 2.48 -33.25
N ALA A 41 14.45 2.48 -31.90
CA ALA A 41 13.58 1.63 -31.10
C ALA A 41 12.12 2.07 -31.18
N THR A 42 11.84 3.38 -31.09
CA THR A 42 10.49 3.93 -31.14
C THR A 42 9.81 3.72 -32.50
N THR A 43 10.53 3.94 -33.61
CA THR A 43 9.99 3.75 -34.98
C THR A 43 9.65 2.28 -35.29
N ARG A 44 10.42 1.33 -34.75
CA ARG A 44 10.22 -0.11 -35.01
C ARG A 44 9.07 -0.73 -34.22
N VAL A 45 8.80 -0.23 -33.02
CA VAL A 45 7.74 -0.75 -32.13
C VAL A 45 6.36 -0.23 -32.56
N VAL A 46 6.24 1.05 -32.91
CA VAL A 46 4.98 1.66 -33.36
C VAL A 46 4.50 1.02 -34.67
N GLY A 47 5.39 0.74 -35.65
CA GLY A 47 5.04 0.14 -36.93
C GLY A 47 4.52 -1.31 -36.81
N LYS A 48 5.01 -2.10 -35.85
CA LYS A 48 4.65 -3.50 -35.69
C LYS A 48 3.31 -3.72 -34.96
N TRP A 49 2.90 -2.76 -34.14
CA TRP A 49 1.68 -2.88 -33.29
C TRP A 49 0.40 -2.41 -33.98
N PHE A 50 0.50 -1.48 -34.94
CA PHE A 50 -0.68 -0.91 -35.59
C PHE A 50 -0.92 -1.38 -37.03
N GLY A 51 -0.12 -2.31 -37.55
CA GLY A 51 -0.32 -2.90 -38.90
C GLY A 51 -0.34 -1.89 -40.05
N ARG A 52 0.21 -0.70 -39.86
CA ARG A 52 0.28 0.36 -40.89
C ARG A 52 1.70 0.51 -41.41
N LYS A 53 1.86 0.54 -42.73
CA LYS A 53 3.11 0.93 -43.37
C LYS A 53 3.44 2.38 -43.00
N ALA A 54 4.73 2.64 -42.74
CA ALA A 54 5.27 3.87 -42.15
C ALA A 54 5.36 5.06 -43.16
N ASP A 55 4.53 5.14 -44.17
CA ASP A 55 4.69 6.10 -45.30
C ASP A 55 3.65 7.23 -45.37
N SER A 56 2.92 7.51 -44.28
CA SER A 56 2.03 8.69 -44.30
C SER A 56 2.20 9.52 -43.03
N PRO A 57 2.60 10.79 -43.13
CA PRO A 57 2.65 11.69 -42.00
C PRO A 57 1.23 11.92 -41.45
N MET A 58 1.05 11.67 -40.19
CA MET A 58 -0.20 11.87 -39.46
C MET A 58 -0.52 13.39 -39.45
N LYS A 59 -1.59 13.80 -40.10
CA LYS A 59 -2.03 15.21 -40.09
C LYS A 59 -2.54 15.53 -38.67
N THR A 60 -2.02 16.58 -38.09
CA THR A 60 -2.34 17.10 -36.76
C THR A 60 -3.81 17.41 -36.50
N THR A 61 -4.64 17.43 -37.53
CA THR A 61 -6.08 17.73 -37.46
C THR A 61 -6.94 16.57 -36.98
N ASP A 62 -6.43 15.32 -36.97
CA ASP A 62 -7.24 14.14 -36.57
C ASP A 62 -7.22 13.85 -35.08
N VAL A 63 -6.29 14.43 -34.32
CA VAL A 63 -6.19 14.19 -32.86
C VAL A 63 -7.22 15.00 -32.08
N HIS A 64 -7.61 16.20 -32.60
CA HIS A 64 -8.57 17.08 -31.91
C HIS A 64 -10.05 16.68 -32.09
N ARG A 65 -10.39 15.84 -33.04
CA ARG A 65 -11.79 15.44 -33.30
C ARG A 65 -12.25 14.19 -32.53
N ARG A 66 -11.35 13.44 -31.89
CA ARG A 66 -11.72 12.25 -31.12
C ARG A 66 -11.91 12.49 -29.61
N SER A 67 -11.63 13.71 -29.13
CA SER A 67 -11.71 14.00 -27.68
C SER A 67 -13.04 14.62 -27.22
N THR A 68 -13.99 14.85 -28.11
CA THR A 68 -15.24 15.55 -27.76
C THR A 68 -16.53 14.74 -27.95
N GLN A 69 -16.46 13.43 -28.17
CA GLN A 69 -17.63 12.57 -27.99
C GLN A 69 -17.51 11.84 -26.68
N VAL A 70 -17.91 12.52 -25.60
CA VAL A 70 -18.40 11.86 -24.40
C VAL A 70 -19.60 11.02 -24.84
N PRO A 71 -19.63 9.70 -24.60
CA PRO A 71 -20.82 8.91 -24.87
C PRO A 71 -22.01 9.54 -24.12
N PRO A 72 -23.21 9.54 -24.70
CA PRO A 72 -24.36 10.05 -23.97
C PRO A 72 -24.47 9.31 -22.65
N ASP A 73 -24.67 10.08 -21.59
CA ASP A 73 -24.79 9.70 -20.18
C ASP A 73 -25.99 8.75 -19.99
N THR A 74 -25.80 7.48 -20.34
CA THR A 74 -26.74 6.37 -20.10
C THR A 74 -26.14 5.29 -19.22
N GLU A 75 -25.01 5.54 -18.59
CA GLU A 75 -24.68 4.79 -17.40
C GLU A 75 -25.55 5.31 -16.28
N GLN A 76 -26.58 4.55 -15.96
CA GLN A 76 -27.33 4.67 -14.73
C GLN A 76 -26.30 4.84 -13.59
N ARG A 77 -26.18 6.08 -13.07
CA ARG A 77 -25.55 6.26 -11.76
C ARG A 77 -26.21 5.21 -10.88
N PRO A 78 -25.44 4.36 -10.19
CA PRO A 78 -26.05 3.48 -9.23
C PRO A 78 -26.92 4.39 -8.37
N GLN A 79 -28.24 4.24 -8.49
CA GLN A 79 -29.16 4.89 -7.58
C GLN A 79 -28.63 4.54 -6.20
N LEU A 80 -28.60 5.52 -5.28
CA LEU A 80 -28.27 5.27 -3.89
C LEU A 80 -29.21 4.13 -3.48
N GLY A 81 -28.75 2.90 -3.66
CA GLY A 81 -29.48 1.71 -3.32
C GLY A 81 -29.78 1.81 -1.84
N ASP A 82 -30.95 1.38 -1.48
CA ASP A 82 -31.45 1.34 -0.12
C ASP A 82 -30.29 1.01 0.83
N ILE A 83 -30.09 1.88 1.83
CA ILE A 83 -29.10 1.69 2.89
C ILE A 83 -29.32 0.27 3.40
N SER A 84 -28.33 -0.60 3.25
CA SER A 84 -28.50 -2.03 3.50
C SER A 84 -29.09 -2.22 4.90
N ASP A 85 -30.04 -3.14 5.02
CA ASP A 85 -30.63 -3.60 6.29
C ASP A 85 -29.62 -4.36 7.18
N SER A 86 -28.31 -4.22 6.90
CA SER A 86 -27.26 -4.81 7.74
C SER A 86 -27.33 -4.20 9.13
N PRO A 87 -27.38 -5.01 10.20
CA PRO A 87 -27.40 -4.49 11.55
C PRO A 87 -26.25 -3.50 11.77
N ALA A 88 -26.54 -2.37 12.40
CA ALA A 88 -25.55 -1.34 12.66
C ALA A 88 -24.29 -1.97 13.27
N GLY A 89 -23.13 -1.74 12.65
CA GLY A 89 -21.84 -2.28 13.11
C GLY A 89 -21.41 -3.61 12.48
N VAL A 90 -22.21 -4.26 11.62
CA VAL A 90 -21.76 -5.45 10.89
C VAL A 90 -21.26 -5.03 9.52
N ASN A 91 -20.00 -5.37 9.20
CA ASN A 91 -19.33 -5.03 7.94
C ASN A 91 -19.46 -3.55 7.50
N ASN A 92 -19.76 -2.64 8.42
CA ASN A 92 -19.94 -1.22 8.10
C ASN A 92 -19.43 -0.30 9.20
N PHE A 93 -18.12 -0.06 9.21
CA PHE A 93 -17.43 0.82 10.16
C PHE A 93 -16.08 1.29 9.63
N CYS A 94 -15.50 2.28 10.29
CA CYS A 94 -14.13 2.72 10.10
C CYS A 94 -13.27 2.34 11.30
N ILE A 95 -12.06 1.85 11.02
CA ILE A 95 -11.00 1.71 12.03
C ILE A 95 -9.95 2.77 11.72
N THR A 96 -9.57 3.56 12.71
CA THR A 96 -8.40 4.46 12.60
C THR A 96 -7.32 3.97 13.55
N VAL A 97 -6.14 3.70 13.00
CA VAL A 97 -4.96 3.27 13.77
C VAL A 97 -3.98 4.42 13.82
N ALA A 98 -3.80 5.01 15.00
CA ALA A 98 -2.87 6.11 15.26
C ALA A 98 -1.53 5.54 15.77
N THR A 99 -0.45 5.78 15.06
CA THR A 99 0.88 5.26 15.36
C THR A 99 1.97 6.31 15.10
N ILE A 100 3.20 5.87 15.10
CA ILE A 100 4.38 6.68 14.78
C ILE A 100 4.93 6.21 13.43
N ASN A 101 5.26 7.14 12.55
CA ASN A 101 5.86 6.83 11.26
C ASN A 101 7.19 6.08 11.45
N GLY A 102 7.38 4.98 10.71
CA GLY A 102 8.52 4.08 10.86
C GLY A 102 8.36 3.00 11.93
N SER A 103 7.23 2.93 12.66
CA SER A 103 6.96 1.88 13.66
C SER A 103 6.62 0.50 13.07
N GLY A 104 6.50 0.37 11.74
CA GLY A 104 6.10 -0.89 11.09
C GLY A 104 4.60 -1.15 11.08
N SER A 105 3.77 -0.24 11.56
CA SER A 105 2.31 -0.36 11.62
C SER A 105 1.65 -0.59 10.26
N GLN A 106 2.27 -0.13 9.17
CA GLN A 106 1.74 -0.36 7.82
C GLN A 106 1.64 -1.85 7.47
N THR A 107 2.60 -2.67 7.90
CA THR A 107 2.53 -4.12 7.71
C THR A 107 1.33 -4.71 8.44
N ALA A 108 1.12 -4.34 9.70
CA ALA A 108 0.00 -4.78 10.52
C ALA A 108 -1.35 -4.40 9.89
N ASN A 109 -1.48 -3.15 9.49
CA ASN A 109 -2.71 -2.63 8.87
C ASN A 109 -3.00 -3.28 7.51
N ASN A 110 -1.97 -3.50 6.69
CA ASN A 110 -2.12 -4.20 5.41
C ASN A 110 -2.53 -5.67 5.58
N CYS A 111 -2.07 -6.35 6.64
CA CYS A 111 -2.52 -7.71 6.94
C CYS A 111 -4.01 -7.74 7.27
N LEU A 112 -4.51 -6.78 8.07
CA LEU A 112 -5.94 -6.66 8.38
C LEU A 112 -6.78 -6.42 7.11
N ILE A 113 -6.36 -5.48 6.26
CA ILE A 113 -7.07 -5.19 5.00
C ILE A 113 -7.12 -6.42 4.10
N ARG A 114 -6.00 -7.12 3.94
CA ARG A 114 -5.92 -8.34 3.12
C ARG A 114 -6.82 -9.44 3.67
N ALA A 115 -6.85 -9.63 4.99
CA ALA A 115 -7.71 -10.60 5.65
C ALA A 115 -9.20 -10.28 5.40
N LEU A 116 -9.62 -9.05 5.64
CA LEU A 116 -10.99 -8.60 5.41
C LEU A 116 -11.40 -8.79 3.94
N PHE A 117 -10.53 -8.42 3.01
CA PHE A 117 -10.77 -8.62 1.58
C PHE A 117 -10.91 -10.10 1.23
N LYS A 118 -10.09 -10.97 1.80
CA LYS A 118 -10.16 -12.44 1.61
C LYS A 118 -11.41 -13.06 2.25
N MET A 119 -11.94 -12.46 3.31
CA MET A 119 -13.24 -12.81 3.88
C MET A 119 -14.43 -12.37 2.99
N GLY A 120 -14.15 -11.80 1.82
CA GLY A 120 -15.17 -11.37 0.88
C GLY A 120 -15.79 -10.00 1.15
N ILE A 121 -15.18 -9.21 2.06
CA ILE A 121 -15.71 -7.94 2.52
C ILE A 121 -15.03 -6.79 1.78
N PRO A 122 -15.77 -5.87 1.13
CA PRO A 122 -15.18 -4.67 0.53
C PRO A 122 -14.52 -3.79 1.58
N VAL A 123 -13.26 -3.45 1.34
CA VAL A 123 -12.43 -2.72 2.28
C VAL A 123 -11.47 -1.80 1.53
N SER A 124 -11.17 -0.65 2.09
CA SER A 124 -10.06 0.21 1.65
C SER A 124 -9.19 0.62 2.83
N GLY A 125 -7.93 0.91 2.53
CA GLY A 125 -6.99 1.46 3.49
C GLY A 125 -6.37 2.74 2.99
N LYS A 126 -6.23 3.71 3.89
CA LYS A 126 -5.57 4.98 3.58
C LYS A 126 -4.59 5.35 4.67
N ASN A 127 -3.33 5.50 4.30
CA ASN A 127 -2.32 6.08 5.16
C ASN A 127 -2.46 7.61 5.15
N ILE A 128 -2.49 8.21 6.33
CA ILE A 128 -2.61 9.65 6.55
C ILE A 128 -1.41 10.06 7.40
N PHE A 129 -0.47 10.75 6.78
CA PHE A 129 0.73 11.23 7.45
C PHE A 129 1.02 12.67 7.01
N PRO A 130 1.33 13.57 7.94
CA PRO A 130 1.65 14.95 7.61
C PRO A 130 3.03 15.07 6.95
N SER A 131 3.92 14.08 7.18
CA SER A 131 5.27 14.03 6.65
C SER A 131 5.77 12.59 6.62
N ASN A 132 6.70 12.28 5.71
CA ASN A 132 7.39 10.99 5.65
C ASN A 132 8.56 10.90 6.65
N ILE A 133 8.78 11.90 7.50
CA ILE A 133 9.82 11.91 8.54
C ILE A 133 9.51 10.85 9.59
N GLN A 134 10.50 10.01 9.90
CA GLN A 134 10.39 9.00 10.94
C GLN A 134 10.17 9.67 12.31
N GLY A 135 9.30 9.08 13.13
CA GLY A 135 9.00 9.58 14.47
C GLY A 135 7.77 10.51 14.54
N LEU A 136 7.32 11.05 13.41
CA LEU A 136 6.11 11.88 13.38
C LEU A 136 4.83 11.03 13.47
N PRO A 137 3.72 11.62 13.94
CA PRO A 137 2.44 10.95 13.99
C PRO A 137 1.97 10.50 12.61
N THR A 138 1.36 9.32 12.54
CA THR A 138 0.71 8.80 11.35
C THR A 138 -0.57 8.09 11.73
N TRP A 139 -1.56 8.18 10.87
CA TRP A 139 -2.83 7.47 11.02
C TRP A 139 -3.07 6.58 9.81
N PHE A 140 -3.64 5.43 10.06
CA PHE A 140 -4.07 4.54 9.01
C PHE A 140 -5.56 4.27 9.17
N GLN A 141 -6.35 4.67 8.19
CA GLN A 141 -7.79 4.45 8.21
C GLN A 141 -8.16 3.24 7.36
N ILE A 142 -8.89 2.30 7.96
CA ILE A 142 -9.47 1.13 7.31
C ILE A 142 -10.97 1.35 7.23
N ARG A 143 -11.53 1.46 6.03
CA ARG A 143 -12.97 1.53 5.81
C ARG A 143 -13.49 0.17 5.41
N VAL A 144 -14.34 -0.41 6.23
CA VAL A 144 -15.08 -1.64 5.97
C VAL A 144 -16.49 -1.26 5.55
N SER A 145 -16.99 -1.77 4.42
CA SER A 145 -18.32 -1.42 3.93
C SER A 145 -18.98 -2.60 3.22
N GLU A 146 -20.10 -3.06 3.73
CA GLU A 146 -20.89 -4.09 3.09
C GLU A 146 -21.36 -3.68 1.68
N ASP A 147 -21.69 -2.40 1.48
CA ASP A 147 -22.15 -1.85 0.21
C ASP A 147 -21.04 -1.48 -0.75
N GLY A 148 -19.76 -1.58 -0.32
CA GLY A 148 -18.61 -1.21 -1.13
C GLY A 148 -18.31 0.30 -1.16
N PHE A 149 -18.97 1.12 -0.33
CA PHE A 149 -18.64 2.53 -0.16
C PHE A 149 -17.39 2.67 0.73
N VAL A 150 -16.25 2.81 0.11
CA VAL A 150 -14.94 2.76 0.77
C VAL A 150 -14.27 4.14 0.91
N GLY A 151 -15.08 5.21 0.83
CA GLY A 151 -14.61 6.57 1.03
C GLY A 151 -14.15 6.85 2.47
N ARG A 152 -13.23 7.81 2.62
CA ARG A 152 -12.73 8.24 3.92
C ARG A 152 -13.83 8.92 4.74
N ARG A 153 -13.77 8.73 6.07
CA ARG A 153 -14.56 9.48 7.06
C ARG A 153 -13.64 10.23 8.01
N ASP A 154 -14.12 11.33 8.60
CA ASP A 154 -13.35 12.12 9.58
C ASP A 154 -13.37 11.50 10.97
N THR A 155 -14.50 10.90 11.36
CA THR A 155 -14.64 10.11 12.58
C THR A 155 -14.53 8.61 12.28
N ALA A 156 -14.18 7.83 13.29
CA ALA A 156 -14.10 6.38 13.21
C ALA A 156 -14.86 5.74 14.36
N GLU A 157 -15.52 4.65 14.06
CA GLU A 157 -16.21 3.83 15.05
C GLU A 157 -15.22 3.09 15.96
N ILE A 158 -14.04 2.78 15.45
CA ILE A 158 -12.97 2.11 16.22
C ILE A 158 -11.69 2.90 16.04
N VAL A 159 -11.08 3.33 17.14
CA VAL A 159 -9.78 3.99 17.14
C VAL A 159 -8.79 3.17 17.95
N VAL A 160 -7.67 2.82 17.35
CA VAL A 160 -6.52 2.17 17.98
C VAL A 160 -5.44 3.23 18.19
N ALA A 161 -5.30 3.73 19.41
CA ALA A 161 -4.38 4.82 19.73
C ALA A 161 -3.08 4.27 20.33
N MET A 162 -2.08 4.05 19.48
CA MET A 162 -0.76 3.53 19.83
C MET A 162 0.29 4.64 20.00
N ASN A 163 -0.09 5.90 19.79
CA ASN A 163 0.78 7.06 19.96
C ASN A 163 0.29 7.94 21.10
N LYS A 164 1.07 7.99 22.19
CA LYS A 164 0.72 8.78 23.37
C LYS A 164 0.61 10.28 23.07
N ASN A 165 1.39 10.79 22.11
CA ASN A 165 1.44 12.21 21.79
C ASN A 165 0.16 12.71 21.09
N THR A 166 -0.57 11.83 20.41
CA THR A 166 -1.80 12.17 19.69
C THR A 166 -3.06 11.69 20.41
N LEU A 167 -2.91 11.05 21.57
CA LEU A 167 -4.00 10.38 22.29
C LEU A 167 -5.21 11.28 22.52
N ALA A 168 -5.01 12.52 22.94
CA ALA A 168 -6.10 13.47 23.20
C ALA A 168 -6.89 13.83 21.92
N GLU A 169 -6.21 13.88 20.78
CA GLU A 169 -6.82 14.08 19.46
C GLU A 169 -7.54 12.81 19.00
N ASP A 170 -6.92 11.66 19.21
CA ASP A 170 -7.46 10.36 18.79
C ASP A 170 -8.74 10.03 19.56
N ILE A 171 -8.83 10.35 20.85
CA ILE A 171 -10.05 10.21 21.65
C ILE A 171 -11.20 11.03 21.03
N LYS A 172 -10.94 12.25 20.58
CA LYS A 172 -11.96 13.13 19.96
C LYS A 172 -12.50 12.57 18.63
N ARG A 173 -11.69 11.78 17.93
CA ARG A 173 -12.06 11.17 16.64
C ARG A 173 -12.95 9.95 16.78
N VAL A 174 -13.07 9.38 17.98
CA VAL A 174 -13.98 8.25 18.22
C VAL A 174 -15.42 8.74 18.07
N ALA A 175 -16.17 8.08 17.18
CA ALA A 175 -17.60 8.36 17.02
C ALA A 175 -18.38 8.03 18.31
N PRO A 176 -19.49 8.72 18.62
CA PRO A 176 -20.38 8.31 19.70
C PRO A 176 -20.81 6.84 19.57
N GLY A 177 -20.78 6.10 20.66
CA GLY A 177 -21.00 4.64 20.65
C GLY A 177 -19.80 3.83 20.14
N GLY A 178 -18.70 4.48 19.82
CA GLY A 178 -17.50 3.84 19.28
C GLY A 178 -16.59 3.22 20.34
N VAL A 179 -15.43 2.77 19.90
CA VAL A 179 -14.45 2.00 20.68
C VAL A 179 -13.09 2.69 20.61
N LEU A 180 -12.44 2.84 21.74
CA LEU A 180 -11.04 3.23 21.86
C LEU A 180 -10.20 2.05 22.36
N ILE A 181 -9.17 1.65 21.63
CA ILE A 181 -8.20 0.63 22.02
C ILE A 181 -6.87 1.31 22.30
N THR A 182 -6.31 1.12 23.49
CA THR A 182 -5.06 1.79 23.91
C THR A 182 -4.13 0.84 24.65
N PRO A 183 -2.81 1.13 24.65
CA PRO A 183 -1.89 0.49 25.60
C PRO A 183 -2.24 0.83 27.05
N THR A 184 -2.22 -0.18 27.93
CA THR A 184 -2.41 0.00 29.40
C THR A 184 -1.43 1.00 29.99
N GLU A 185 -0.26 1.09 29.40
CA GLU A 185 0.81 1.99 29.84
C GLU A 185 0.46 3.48 29.68
N PHE A 186 -0.54 3.79 28.86
CA PHE A 186 -0.97 5.20 28.65
C PHE A 186 -1.80 5.73 29.82
N LYS A 187 -2.38 4.84 30.63
CA LYS A 187 -3.20 5.19 31.82
C LYS A 187 -4.28 6.21 31.46
N VAL A 188 -5.07 5.87 30.44
CA VAL A 188 -6.13 6.75 29.91
C VAL A 188 -7.20 6.94 30.98
N THR A 189 -7.60 8.18 31.23
CA THR A 189 -8.81 8.50 31.98
C THR A 189 -10.04 8.31 31.07
N GLU A 190 -11.04 7.57 31.57
CA GLU A 190 -12.24 7.24 30.80
C GLU A 190 -13.26 8.41 30.92
N ASP A 191 -12.89 9.60 30.41
CA ASP A 191 -13.68 10.83 30.57
C ASP A 191 -14.89 10.88 29.64
N ARG A 192 -14.93 10.05 28.56
CA ARG A 192 -16.04 9.95 27.62
C ARG A 192 -16.91 8.74 27.92
N SER A 193 -18.08 8.97 28.54
CA SER A 193 -19.03 7.91 28.87
C SER A 193 -19.80 7.36 27.67
N ASP A 194 -19.71 8.02 26.51
CA ASP A 194 -20.37 7.65 25.27
C ASP A 194 -19.55 6.69 24.38
N ILE A 195 -18.36 6.25 24.84
CA ILE A 195 -17.51 5.30 24.10
C ILE A 195 -17.06 4.13 24.99
N THR A 196 -16.61 3.05 24.37
CA THR A 196 -16.07 1.88 25.06
C THR A 196 -14.54 1.90 25.03
N TYR A 197 -13.92 1.61 26.17
CA TYR A 197 -12.46 1.56 26.30
C TYR A 197 -11.99 0.11 26.43
N TYR A 198 -10.98 -0.26 25.64
CA TYR A 198 -10.25 -1.52 25.77
C TYR A 198 -8.75 -1.25 25.91
N ASN A 199 -8.16 -1.75 26.98
CA ASN A 199 -6.75 -1.54 27.31
C ASN A 199 -5.96 -2.85 27.09
N LEU A 200 -4.83 -2.75 26.38
CA LEU A 200 -3.99 -3.89 26.02
C LEU A 200 -2.59 -3.74 26.63
N PRO A 201 -1.99 -4.79 27.22
CA PRO A 201 -0.64 -4.74 27.77
C PRO A 201 0.43 -4.86 26.67
N VAL A 202 0.47 -3.84 25.80
CA VAL A 202 1.23 -3.87 24.54
C VAL A 202 2.73 -4.07 24.77
N GLN A 203 3.31 -3.33 25.71
CA GLN A 203 4.75 -3.43 25.99
C GLN A 203 5.12 -4.78 26.61
N GLN A 204 4.27 -5.30 27.49
CA GLN A 204 4.50 -6.59 28.09
C GLN A 204 4.47 -7.71 27.06
N MET A 205 3.43 -7.76 26.21
CA MET A 205 3.31 -8.75 25.15
C MET A 205 4.47 -8.66 24.13
N ALA A 206 4.91 -7.47 23.80
CA ALA A 206 6.07 -7.28 22.91
C ALA A 206 7.37 -7.78 23.57
N LYS A 207 7.53 -7.69 24.88
CA LYS A 207 8.67 -8.26 25.62
C LYS A 207 8.61 -9.79 25.66
N ASP A 208 7.44 -10.33 25.94
CA ASP A 208 7.21 -11.79 26.11
C ASP A 208 7.31 -12.54 24.77
N SER A 209 7.22 -11.84 23.64
CA SER A 209 7.35 -12.43 22.31
C SER A 209 8.72 -13.04 21.99
N GLY A 210 9.72 -12.81 22.81
CA GLY A 210 11.11 -13.19 22.52
C GLY A 210 11.83 -12.31 21.50
N ALA A 211 11.17 -11.24 21.00
CA ALA A 211 11.79 -10.28 20.10
C ALA A 211 12.95 -9.53 20.79
N ASN A 212 14.05 -9.35 20.09
CA ASN A 212 15.12 -8.47 20.54
C ASN A 212 14.62 -7.02 20.65
N ALA A 213 15.37 -6.17 21.39
CA ALA A 213 14.96 -4.79 21.67
C ALA A 213 14.65 -3.95 20.41
N GLU A 214 15.37 -4.20 19.32
CA GLU A 214 15.19 -3.48 18.06
C GLU A 214 13.90 -3.88 17.32
N LEU A 215 13.43 -5.12 17.49
CA LEU A 215 12.23 -5.64 16.81
C LEU A 215 10.96 -5.42 17.64
N ARG A 216 11.06 -5.20 18.95
CA ARG A 216 9.89 -5.01 19.83
C ARG A 216 8.92 -3.92 19.35
N PRO A 217 9.37 -2.73 18.89
CA PRO A 217 8.45 -1.70 18.38
C PRO A 217 7.64 -2.17 17.16
N TYR A 218 8.21 -3.05 16.34
CA TYR A 218 7.53 -3.57 15.15
C TYR A 218 6.49 -4.63 15.52
N VAL A 219 6.85 -5.59 16.38
CA VAL A 219 5.94 -6.66 16.79
C VAL A 219 4.83 -6.15 17.73
N ALA A 220 5.05 -5.04 18.43
CA ALA A 220 4.03 -4.38 19.25
C ALA A 220 2.75 -4.05 18.45
N ASN A 221 2.89 -3.79 17.15
CA ASN A 221 1.73 -3.56 16.30
C ASN A 221 0.88 -4.83 16.09
N MET A 222 1.44 -6.01 16.28
CA MET A 222 0.69 -7.26 16.16
C MET A 222 -0.26 -7.49 17.35
N VAL A 223 -0.05 -6.79 18.46
CA VAL A 223 -0.93 -6.87 19.63
C VAL A 223 -2.33 -6.34 19.28
N TYR A 224 -2.44 -5.14 18.70
CA TYR A 224 -3.75 -4.65 18.30
C TYR A 224 -4.36 -5.45 17.16
N VAL A 225 -3.55 -6.06 16.29
CA VAL A 225 -4.06 -6.95 15.23
C VAL A 225 -4.76 -8.15 15.89
N GLY A 226 -4.14 -8.80 16.85
CA GLY A 226 -4.74 -9.93 17.59
C GLY A 226 -6.01 -9.52 18.34
N ALA A 227 -5.99 -8.36 19.00
CA ALA A 227 -7.18 -7.84 19.68
C ALA A 227 -8.34 -7.56 18.68
N LEU A 228 -8.06 -6.94 17.55
CA LEU A 228 -9.07 -6.70 16.51
C LEU A 228 -9.61 -8.00 15.90
N ILE A 229 -8.78 -9.03 15.76
CA ILE A 229 -9.21 -10.35 15.29
C ILE A 229 -10.29 -10.89 16.22
N GLU A 230 -10.03 -10.91 17.54
CA GLU A 230 -10.98 -11.45 18.52
C GLU A 230 -12.23 -10.56 18.64
N LEU A 231 -12.03 -9.25 18.80
CA LEU A 231 -13.15 -8.31 18.98
C LEU A 231 -14.08 -8.23 17.76
N LEU A 232 -13.53 -8.32 16.56
CA LEU A 232 -14.32 -8.14 15.33
C LEU A 232 -14.66 -9.46 14.64
N SER A 233 -14.25 -10.62 15.17
CA SER A 233 -14.42 -11.93 14.54
C SER A 233 -13.76 -12.03 13.16
N ILE A 234 -12.56 -11.46 13.01
CA ILE A 234 -11.75 -11.59 11.81
C ILE A 234 -11.16 -13.01 11.75
N ASP A 235 -11.08 -13.60 10.56
CA ASP A 235 -10.48 -14.93 10.39
C ASP A 235 -8.95 -14.85 10.59
N ALA A 236 -8.45 -15.44 11.67
CA ALA A 236 -7.03 -15.44 12.01
C ALA A 236 -6.18 -16.15 10.94
N ASN A 237 -6.73 -17.14 10.22
CA ASN A 237 -6.02 -17.83 9.15
C ASN A 237 -5.76 -16.89 7.96
N GLU A 238 -6.68 -16.00 7.65
CA GLU A 238 -6.47 -15.01 6.58
C GLU A 238 -5.42 -13.97 6.96
N VAL A 239 -5.32 -13.60 8.24
CA VAL A 239 -4.23 -12.74 8.74
C VAL A 239 -2.88 -13.48 8.67
N LYS A 240 -2.84 -14.76 9.05
CA LYS A 240 -1.64 -15.60 8.90
C LYS A 240 -1.20 -15.69 7.44
N ALA A 241 -2.13 -15.95 6.53
CA ALA A 241 -1.86 -15.99 5.10
C ALA A 241 -1.32 -14.66 4.56
N ALA A 242 -1.85 -13.53 5.06
CA ALA A 242 -1.35 -12.19 4.71
C ALA A 242 0.09 -11.97 5.19
N LEU A 243 0.44 -12.43 6.40
CA LEU A 243 1.82 -12.40 6.92
C LEU A 243 2.77 -13.28 6.10
N VAL A 244 2.34 -14.49 5.73
CA VAL A 244 3.12 -15.39 4.85
C VAL A 244 3.43 -14.72 3.51
N SER A 245 2.44 -14.09 2.91
CA SER A 245 2.61 -13.33 1.66
C SER A 245 3.55 -12.14 1.83
N HIS A 246 3.38 -11.36 2.92
CA HIS A 246 4.21 -10.19 3.19
C HIS A 246 5.69 -10.54 3.40
N PHE A 247 5.96 -11.57 4.17
CA PHE A 247 7.33 -12.02 4.45
C PHE A 247 7.89 -13.00 3.43
N LYS A 248 7.19 -13.20 2.30
CA LYS A 248 7.61 -14.09 1.19
C LYS A 248 7.98 -15.49 1.70
N GLY A 249 7.19 -16.04 2.62
CA GLY A 249 7.37 -17.39 3.18
C GLY A 249 8.50 -17.55 4.20
N LYS A 250 9.19 -16.49 4.63
CA LYS A 250 10.26 -16.55 5.62
C LYS A 250 9.71 -16.89 7.01
N SER A 251 9.95 -18.12 7.48
CA SER A 251 9.35 -18.66 8.72
C SER A 251 9.66 -17.86 9.98
N GLY A 252 10.91 -17.40 10.16
CA GLY A 252 11.32 -16.64 11.35
C GLY A 252 10.44 -15.39 11.60
N PRO A 253 10.38 -14.42 10.67
CA PRO A 253 9.51 -13.26 10.82
C PRO A 253 8.03 -13.62 10.92
N ILE A 254 7.56 -14.64 10.19
CA ILE A 254 6.15 -15.08 10.25
C ILE A 254 5.83 -15.58 11.66
N ASN A 255 6.62 -16.50 12.19
CA ASN A 255 6.37 -17.09 13.51
C ASN A 255 6.46 -16.05 14.62
N LEU A 256 7.43 -15.14 14.56
CA LEU A 256 7.56 -14.07 15.52
C LEU A 256 6.33 -13.15 15.55
N ASN A 257 5.89 -12.67 14.40
CA ASN A 257 4.74 -11.77 14.32
C ASN A 257 3.43 -12.49 14.66
N TYR A 258 3.22 -13.70 14.11
CA TYR A 258 2.00 -14.45 14.36
C TYR A 258 1.89 -14.95 15.79
N GLY A 259 2.99 -15.30 16.45
CA GLY A 259 2.99 -15.63 17.86
C GLY A 259 2.47 -14.50 18.76
N VAL A 260 2.80 -13.24 18.43
CA VAL A 260 2.22 -12.07 19.14
C VAL A 260 0.73 -11.93 18.85
N VAL A 261 0.31 -12.18 17.61
CA VAL A 261 -1.13 -12.18 17.25
C VAL A 261 -1.88 -13.23 18.07
N GLU A 262 -1.39 -14.46 18.16
CA GLU A 262 -2.01 -15.54 18.93
C GLU A 262 -2.08 -15.20 20.43
N ALA A 263 -1.01 -14.67 20.99
CA ALA A 263 -0.99 -14.23 22.40
C ALA A 263 -2.01 -13.11 22.66
N ALA A 264 -2.15 -12.17 21.73
CA ALA A 264 -3.11 -11.06 21.85
C ALA A 264 -4.56 -11.54 21.70
N ILE A 265 -4.83 -12.50 20.82
CA ILE A 265 -6.15 -13.15 20.70
C ILE A 265 -6.52 -13.81 22.02
N ALA A 266 -5.62 -14.62 22.58
CA ALA A 266 -5.84 -15.32 23.85
C ALA A 266 -6.11 -14.32 24.98
N TYR A 267 -5.24 -13.32 25.13
CA TYR A 267 -5.41 -12.28 26.15
C TYR A 267 -6.76 -11.56 26.02
N THR A 268 -7.12 -11.17 24.81
CA THR A 268 -8.37 -10.43 24.56
C THR A 268 -9.58 -11.28 24.93
N ARG A 269 -9.59 -12.55 24.57
CA ARG A 269 -10.65 -13.51 24.91
C ARG A 269 -10.80 -13.72 26.40
N GLU A 270 -9.70 -13.79 27.13
CA GLU A 270 -9.70 -14.09 28.56
C GLU A 270 -9.96 -12.87 29.43
N ASN A 271 -9.51 -11.68 29.01
CA ASN A 271 -9.44 -10.50 29.88
C ASN A 271 -10.37 -9.36 29.44
N ILE A 272 -10.92 -9.38 28.23
CA ILE A 272 -11.75 -8.29 27.71
C ILE A 272 -13.19 -8.75 27.52
N VAL A 273 -14.09 -8.12 28.25
CA VAL A 273 -15.54 -8.29 28.02
C VAL A 273 -15.95 -7.34 26.90
N LYS A 274 -16.32 -7.90 25.73
CA LYS A 274 -16.80 -7.10 24.60
C LYS A 274 -18.13 -6.44 24.93
N ARG A 275 -18.21 -5.11 24.75
CA ARG A 275 -19.40 -4.29 25.07
C ARG A 275 -19.95 -3.54 23.85
N ASP A 276 -19.26 -3.60 22.72
CA ASP A 276 -19.67 -2.96 21.46
C ASP A 276 -20.34 -3.97 20.50
N GLY A 277 -21.02 -3.46 19.48
CA GLY A 277 -21.71 -4.26 18.46
C GLY A 277 -20.91 -4.50 17.17
N PHE A 278 -19.69 -3.96 17.05
CA PHE A 278 -18.92 -4.04 15.80
C PHE A 278 -18.39 -5.45 15.57
N ARG A 279 -18.60 -5.98 14.38
CA ARG A 279 -18.06 -7.27 13.95
C ARG A 279 -18.02 -7.38 12.44
N VAL A 280 -17.25 -8.33 11.94
CA VAL A 280 -17.26 -8.70 10.53
C VAL A 280 -17.92 -10.07 10.34
N GLN A 281 -18.58 -10.22 9.23
CA GLN A 281 -19.19 -11.46 8.78
C GLN A 281 -18.71 -11.75 7.37
N LYS A 282 -18.29 -12.99 7.11
CA LYS A 282 -17.87 -13.42 5.77
C LYS A 282 -18.94 -13.12 4.73
N SER A 283 -18.49 -12.61 3.58
CA SER A 283 -19.34 -12.36 2.41
C SER A 283 -18.65 -12.84 1.14
N ASN A 284 -19.20 -12.53 -0.04
CA ASN A 284 -18.57 -12.85 -1.32
C ASN A 284 -18.43 -11.61 -2.24
N LYS A 285 -18.57 -10.41 -1.68
CA LYS A 285 -18.65 -9.16 -2.46
C LYS A 285 -17.32 -8.74 -3.09
N THR A 286 -16.22 -9.43 -2.75
CA THR A 286 -14.91 -9.25 -3.37
C THR A 286 -14.57 -10.34 -4.40
N ALA A 287 -15.48 -11.28 -4.67
CA ALA A 287 -15.26 -12.30 -5.67
C ALA A 287 -14.99 -11.69 -7.05
N GLY A 288 -13.95 -12.16 -7.74
CA GLY A 288 -13.53 -11.61 -9.03
C GLY A 288 -12.88 -10.23 -8.98
N LYS A 289 -12.65 -9.68 -7.79
CA LYS A 289 -11.97 -8.39 -7.59
C LYS A 289 -10.54 -8.58 -7.10
N ILE A 290 -9.71 -7.58 -7.28
CA ILE A 290 -8.36 -7.52 -6.72
C ILE A 290 -8.27 -6.37 -5.72
N LEU A 291 -7.43 -6.56 -4.71
CA LEU A 291 -7.03 -5.49 -3.80
C LEU A 291 -5.71 -4.90 -4.30
N ILE A 292 -5.74 -3.66 -4.74
CA ILE A 292 -4.59 -3.00 -5.35
C ILE A 292 -4.47 -1.56 -4.85
N GLY A 293 -3.25 -1.10 -4.64
CA GLY A 293 -2.96 0.30 -4.32
C GLY A 293 -3.10 1.22 -5.54
N GLY A 294 -3.42 2.50 -5.32
CA GLY A 294 -3.58 3.47 -6.41
C GLY A 294 -2.34 3.59 -7.29
N ASN A 295 -1.15 3.65 -6.70
CA ASN A 295 0.12 3.70 -7.43
C ASN A 295 0.42 2.41 -8.20
N GLU A 296 0.11 1.25 -7.62
CA GLU A 296 0.22 -0.04 -8.33
C GLU A 296 -0.73 -0.11 -9.52
N ALA A 297 -1.98 0.33 -9.33
CA ALA A 297 -2.97 0.41 -10.41
C ALA A 297 -2.54 1.42 -11.50
N GLY A 298 -1.96 2.56 -11.10
CA GLY A 298 -1.41 3.56 -12.02
C GLY A 298 -0.26 3.00 -12.85
N GLY A 299 0.70 2.30 -12.22
CA GLY A 299 1.82 1.63 -12.90
C GLY A 299 1.34 0.57 -13.90
N MET A 300 0.38 -0.26 -13.48
CA MET A 300 -0.25 -1.26 -14.34
C MET A 300 -0.98 -0.59 -15.53
N GLY A 301 -1.78 0.44 -15.25
CA GLY A 301 -2.50 1.20 -16.29
C GLY A 301 -1.57 1.84 -17.31
N ALA A 302 -0.42 2.36 -16.87
CA ALA A 302 0.60 2.93 -17.76
C ALA A 302 1.17 1.87 -18.72
N VAL A 303 1.48 0.65 -18.22
CA VAL A 303 1.96 -0.45 -19.08
C VAL A 303 0.90 -0.86 -20.09
N PHE A 304 -0.36 -1.02 -19.70
CA PHE A 304 -1.47 -1.34 -20.62
C PHE A 304 -1.81 -0.19 -21.54
N GLY A 305 -1.62 1.07 -21.12
CA GLY A 305 -1.77 2.26 -21.93
C GLY A 305 -0.66 2.44 -22.99
N GLY A 306 0.37 1.61 -22.95
CA GLY A 306 1.42 1.60 -23.97
C GLY A 306 2.62 2.48 -23.66
N VAL A 307 2.81 2.90 -22.41
CA VAL A 307 3.99 3.69 -22.02
C VAL A 307 5.27 2.89 -22.29
N THR A 308 6.17 3.52 -23.03
CA THR A 308 7.50 2.96 -23.38
C THR A 308 8.64 3.67 -22.69
N VAL A 309 8.47 4.94 -22.34
CA VAL A 309 9.46 5.73 -21.60
C VAL A 309 8.82 6.33 -20.36
N ALA A 310 9.44 6.15 -19.22
CA ALA A 310 9.10 6.81 -17.97
C ALA A 310 10.33 7.50 -17.40
N ALA A 311 10.22 8.80 -17.14
CA ALA A 311 11.23 9.56 -16.43
C ALA A 311 10.68 10.02 -15.08
N TRP A 312 11.48 9.93 -14.02
CA TRP A 312 11.06 10.22 -12.66
C TRP A 312 12.25 10.57 -11.77
N TYR A 313 11.97 11.11 -10.60
CA TYR A 313 12.97 11.15 -9.54
C TYR A 313 12.37 10.64 -8.21
N PRO A 314 13.22 10.10 -7.29
CA PRO A 314 12.71 9.43 -6.09
C PRO A 314 12.19 10.43 -5.06
N ILE A 315 10.87 10.46 -4.92
CA ILE A 315 10.14 11.20 -3.89
C ILE A 315 8.88 10.43 -3.50
N THR A 316 8.54 10.43 -2.21
CA THR A 316 7.26 9.89 -1.74
C THR A 316 6.11 10.85 -2.12
N PRO A 317 5.02 10.36 -2.73
CA PRO A 317 4.65 8.96 -2.95
C PRO A 317 4.95 8.40 -4.35
N SER A 318 5.60 9.12 -5.26
CA SER A 318 5.76 8.72 -6.67
C SER A 318 6.61 7.46 -6.87
N THR A 319 7.57 7.19 -5.98
CA THR A 319 8.49 6.04 -6.08
C THR A 319 7.73 4.72 -6.24
N SER A 320 6.69 4.47 -5.44
CA SER A 320 5.94 3.22 -5.52
C SER A 320 5.13 3.04 -6.81
N LEU A 321 4.79 4.14 -7.50
CA LEU A 321 4.18 4.06 -8.84
C LEU A 321 5.20 3.55 -9.86
N VAL A 322 6.40 4.11 -9.83
CA VAL A 322 7.46 3.74 -10.79
C VAL A 322 8.01 2.34 -10.50
N ASP A 323 8.11 1.96 -9.24
CA ASP A 323 8.48 0.59 -8.86
C ASP A 323 7.46 -0.42 -9.42
N ALA A 324 6.16 -0.16 -9.25
CA ALA A 324 5.11 -1.00 -9.80
C ALA A 324 5.14 -1.04 -11.34
N LEU A 325 5.30 0.12 -12.00
CA LEU A 325 5.48 0.19 -13.45
C LEU A 325 6.68 -0.66 -13.90
N GLY A 326 7.79 -0.57 -13.19
CA GLY A 326 9.00 -1.34 -13.48
C GLY A 326 8.79 -2.85 -13.35
N ASP A 327 8.07 -3.28 -12.32
CA ASP A 327 7.76 -4.69 -12.10
C ASP A 327 6.83 -5.24 -13.17
N TYR A 328 5.75 -4.55 -13.51
CA TYR A 328 4.86 -4.94 -14.61
C TYR A 328 5.56 -4.89 -15.98
N ALA A 329 6.41 -3.90 -16.22
CA ALA A 329 7.14 -3.79 -17.47
C ALA A 329 8.17 -4.92 -17.64
N LYS A 330 8.84 -5.36 -16.57
CA LYS A 330 9.75 -6.53 -16.60
C LYS A 330 9.01 -7.80 -17.01
N GLU A 331 7.77 -7.97 -16.58
CA GLU A 331 6.97 -9.15 -16.88
C GLU A 331 6.33 -9.09 -18.27
N LEU A 332 5.80 -7.93 -18.65
CA LEU A 332 4.94 -7.78 -19.83
C LEU A 332 5.62 -7.14 -21.04
N ARG A 333 6.77 -6.48 -20.87
CA ARG A 333 7.45 -5.66 -21.89
C ARG A 333 8.89 -6.12 -22.16
N VAL A 334 9.22 -7.36 -21.80
CA VAL A 334 10.48 -8.01 -22.17
C VAL A 334 10.16 -9.17 -23.12
N ASN A 335 10.85 -9.21 -24.25
CA ASN A 335 10.78 -10.36 -25.15
C ASN A 335 11.44 -11.56 -24.44
N LYS A 336 10.69 -12.62 -24.20
CA LYS A 336 11.16 -13.80 -23.45
C LYS A 336 12.21 -14.61 -24.19
N GLU A 337 12.25 -14.52 -25.53
CA GLU A 337 13.21 -15.26 -26.38
C GLU A 337 14.54 -14.51 -26.51
N THR A 338 14.48 -13.18 -26.72
CA THR A 338 15.68 -12.36 -26.99
C THR A 338 16.18 -11.60 -25.76
N GLY A 339 15.37 -11.50 -24.69
CA GLY A 339 15.66 -10.65 -23.54
C GLY A 339 15.57 -9.15 -23.82
N GLU A 340 15.14 -8.75 -25.02
CA GLU A 340 15.07 -7.35 -25.42
C GLU A 340 13.92 -6.64 -24.70
N LYS A 341 14.22 -5.47 -24.12
CA LYS A 341 13.25 -4.61 -23.42
C LYS A 341 12.64 -3.62 -24.40
N THR A 342 11.31 -3.48 -24.38
CA THR A 342 10.57 -2.48 -25.16
C THR A 342 10.15 -1.28 -24.30
N TYR A 343 10.88 -1.01 -23.23
CA TYR A 343 10.64 0.12 -22.32
C TYR A 343 11.95 0.64 -21.74
N ALA A 344 11.94 1.91 -21.31
CA ALA A 344 13.00 2.55 -20.56
C ALA A 344 12.41 3.25 -19.32
N ILE A 345 13.05 3.10 -18.18
CA ILE A 345 12.75 3.86 -16.95
C ILE A 345 14.01 4.60 -16.58
N VAL A 346 13.95 5.93 -16.58
CA VAL A 346 15.08 6.82 -16.36
C VAL A 346 14.86 7.61 -15.09
N GLN A 347 15.81 7.48 -14.16
CA GLN A 347 15.82 8.32 -12.96
C GLN A 347 16.51 9.65 -13.31
N ALA A 348 15.76 10.73 -13.13
CA ALA A 348 16.25 12.09 -13.25
C ALA A 348 16.76 12.62 -11.89
N GLU A 349 17.32 13.81 -11.88
CA GLU A 349 17.79 14.48 -10.66
C GLU A 349 16.65 15.24 -9.96
N ASP A 350 15.74 15.81 -10.76
CA ASP A 350 14.57 16.57 -10.29
C ASP A 350 13.39 16.46 -11.27
N GLU A 351 12.27 17.16 -10.96
CA GLU A 351 11.05 17.18 -11.77
C GLU A 351 11.28 17.79 -13.16
N ILE A 352 12.07 18.86 -13.24
CA ILE A 352 12.31 19.59 -14.49
C ILE A 352 13.13 18.71 -15.43
N ALA A 353 14.17 18.05 -14.90
CA ALA A 353 14.97 17.11 -15.66
C ALA A 353 14.11 15.91 -16.14
N ALA A 354 13.22 15.36 -15.28
CA ALA A 354 12.31 14.30 -15.67
C ALA A 354 11.37 14.72 -16.80
N LEU A 355 10.80 15.93 -16.70
CA LEU A 355 9.94 16.49 -17.73
C LEU A 355 10.69 16.69 -19.05
N GLY A 356 11.93 17.20 -18.98
CA GLY A 356 12.81 17.36 -20.14
C GLY A 356 13.09 16.03 -20.86
N ILE A 357 13.39 14.97 -20.11
CA ILE A 357 13.60 13.63 -20.65
C ILE A 357 12.37 13.11 -21.39
N VAL A 358 11.18 13.21 -20.78
CA VAL A 358 9.94 12.72 -21.40
C VAL A 358 9.57 13.54 -22.62
N THR A 359 9.83 14.85 -22.61
CA THR A 359 9.54 15.73 -23.75
C THR A 359 10.46 15.45 -24.94
N GLY A 360 11.68 15.01 -24.68
CA GLY A 360 12.66 14.69 -25.72
C GLY A 360 12.61 13.24 -26.23
N ALA A 361 11.86 12.37 -25.57
CA ALA A 361 11.73 10.97 -25.93
C ALA A 361 10.59 10.73 -26.92
#